data_1cdcc0750f58057a547b1247ce0ede11
#
_entry.id   1cdcc0750f58057a547b1247ce0ede11
#
_cell.length_a   1.000
_cell.length_b   1.000
_cell.length_c   1.000
_cell.angle_alpha   90.00
_cell.angle_beta   90.00
_cell.angle_gamma   90.00
#
_symmetry.space_group_name_H-M   'P 1'
#
loop_
_entity.id
_entity.type
_entity.pdbx_description
1 polymer ?
#
loop_
_entity_poly.entity_id
_entity_poly.type
_entity_poly.pdbx_seq_one_letter_code
_entity_poly.pdbx_strand_id
1 'polypeptide(L)'
;MKFKGNLKEFYKHTIDPYANKKDVIESAKKLQKEIYKKIYPKYFTKELLEKDLADISNVASNKSRMYAFYIGTKKRGTFYVNANIYKDLNKHEMLTLSLHESVPGHHLQLMTHNRSKKLPLYVQSSHNTGYIEGWGLYCENFTELHSDKEMVWKYVYELQRAIRLVVDTGIHAFDWSYDKTFAYMSKYNNSSEKLLKNEIIRYICIPSQALSYKVGELTILFLRDRYLKKFPDDITGFHQLIFDIGPCSLDLLVKEFIKKNI
;
A
#
# COMPACT_ATOMS: atom_id res chain seq x y z
N MET A 1 10.15 -14.78 17.44
CA MET A 1 9.14 -15.82 17.77
C MET A 1 9.51 -17.13 17.07
N LYS A 2 9.75 -18.23 17.81
CA LYS A 2 9.98 -19.54 17.19
C LYS A 2 8.64 -20.28 17.15
N PHE A 3 7.95 -20.26 16.02
CA PHE A 3 6.69 -20.97 15.82
C PHE A 3 6.96 -22.38 15.25
N LYS A 4 6.35 -23.41 15.83
CA LYS A 4 6.39 -24.79 15.32
C LYS A 4 5.00 -25.12 14.78
N GLY A 5 4.81 -25.04 13.47
CA GLY A 5 3.53 -25.30 12.80
C GLY A 5 3.57 -24.85 11.35
N ASN A 6 2.47 -25.07 10.64
CA ASN A 6 2.32 -24.59 9.28
C ASN A 6 1.82 -23.13 9.21
N LEU A 7 1.85 -22.52 8.04
CA LEU A 7 1.47 -21.11 7.84
C LEU A 7 0.02 -20.82 8.29
N LYS A 8 -0.93 -21.75 8.09
CA LYS A 8 -2.33 -21.55 8.50
C LYS A 8 -2.48 -21.53 10.03
N GLU A 9 -1.75 -22.37 10.74
CA GLU A 9 -1.72 -22.40 12.20
C GLU A 9 -1.08 -21.13 12.74
N PHE A 10 0.00 -20.68 12.11
CA PHE A 10 0.64 -19.40 12.45
C PHE A 10 -0.33 -18.22 12.36
N TYR A 11 -1.09 -18.10 11.27
CA TYR A 11 -2.10 -17.06 11.13
C TYR A 11 -3.14 -17.08 12.25
N LYS A 12 -3.64 -18.26 12.62
CA LYS A 12 -4.63 -18.40 13.71
C LYS A 12 -4.10 -17.87 15.04
N HIS A 13 -2.82 -18.06 15.33
CA HIS A 13 -2.20 -17.57 16.56
C HIS A 13 -1.94 -16.06 16.58
N THR A 14 -1.97 -15.40 15.43
CA THR A 14 -1.67 -13.96 15.31
C THR A 14 -2.91 -13.10 15.07
N ILE A 15 -4.10 -13.71 14.95
CA ILE A 15 -5.36 -12.99 14.77
C ILE A 15 -5.79 -12.35 16.10
N ASP A 16 -6.02 -11.04 16.06
CA ASP A 16 -6.62 -10.24 17.13
C ASP A 16 -7.67 -9.29 16.52
N PRO A 17 -8.93 -9.75 16.39
CA PRO A 17 -9.97 -8.96 15.75
C PRO A 17 -10.44 -7.80 16.62
N TYR A 18 -11.07 -6.82 16.00
CA TYR A 18 -11.70 -5.72 16.72
C TYR A 18 -12.99 -6.16 17.43
N ALA A 19 -13.28 -5.53 18.56
CA ALA A 19 -14.50 -5.79 19.30
C ALA A 19 -15.76 -5.20 18.63
N ASN A 20 -15.61 -4.04 17.98
CA ASN A 20 -16.71 -3.33 17.33
C ASN A 20 -16.19 -2.37 16.24
N LYS A 21 -17.12 -1.80 15.47
CA LYS A 21 -16.82 -0.85 14.36
C LYS A 21 -16.15 0.43 14.82
N LYS A 22 -16.51 0.93 16.00
CA LYS A 22 -15.98 2.18 16.55
C LYS A 22 -14.48 2.06 16.80
N ASP A 23 -14.07 0.93 17.38
CA ASP A 23 -12.66 0.65 17.69
C ASP A 23 -11.78 0.63 16.42
N VAL A 24 -12.31 0.14 15.29
CA VAL A 24 -11.62 0.16 13.98
C VAL A 24 -11.30 1.59 13.57
N ILE A 25 -12.32 2.47 13.59
CA ILE A 25 -12.19 3.87 13.17
C ILE A 25 -11.27 4.65 14.12
N GLU A 26 -11.40 4.43 15.43
CA GLU A 26 -10.56 5.10 16.42
C GLU A 26 -9.10 4.66 16.34
N SER A 27 -8.86 3.37 16.09
CA SER A 27 -7.53 2.82 15.87
C SER A 27 -6.85 3.49 14.67
N ALA A 28 -7.53 3.54 13.52
CA ALA A 28 -7.01 4.19 12.32
C ALA A 28 -6.69 5.68 12.55
N LYS A 29 -7.58 6.42 13.23
CA LYS A 29 -7.35 7.83 13.59
C LYS A 29 -6.15 8.02 14.51
N LYS A 30 -5.99 7.15 15.51
CA LYS A 30 -4.85 7.18 16.42
C LYS A 30 -3.56 6.91 15.69
N LEU A 31 -3.51 5.85 14.90
CA LEU A 31 -2.32 5.45 14.13
C LEU A 31 -1.90 6.53 13.13
N GLN A 32 -2.85 7.12 12.39
CA GLN A 32 -2.55 8.22 11.48
C GLN A 32 -1.83 9.39 12.18
N LYS A 33 -2.32 9.79 13.36
CA LYS A 33 -1.68 10.86 14.14
C LYS A 33 -0.29 10.47 14.64
N GLU A 34 -0.12 9.23 15.03
CA GLU A 34 1.16 8.71 15.52
C GLU A 34 2.19 8.63 14.40
N ILE A 35 1.82 8.11 13.22
CA ILE A 35 2.64 8.10 12.00
C ILE A 35 3.04 9.52 11.63
N TYR A 36 2.08 10.44 11.55
CA TYR A 36 2.34 11.84 11.22
C TYR A 36 3.36 12.49 12.17
N LYS A 37 3.25 12.21 13.47
CA LYS A 37 4.15 12.77 14.48
C LYS A 37 5.55 12.15 14.49
N LYS A 38 5.65 10.83 14.30
CA LYS A 38 6.90 10.08 14.55
C LYS A 38 7.66 9.68 13.29
N ILE A 39 6.97 9.40 12.19
CA ILE A 39 7.58 8.95 10.93
C ILE A 39 7.75 10.12 9.98
N TYR A 40 6.69 10.84 9.74
CA TYR A 40 6.62 11.85 8.69
C TYR A 40 7.78 12.88 8.72
N PRO A 41 8.14 13.51 9.87
CA PRO A 41 9.22 14.51 9.92
C PRO A 41 10.61 13.97 9.61
N LYS A 42 10.81 12.66 9.67
CA LYS A 42 12.12 12.03 9.40
C LYS A 42 12.37 11.83 7.90
N TYR A 43 11.31 11.69 7.13
CA TYR A 43 11.37 11.22 5.75
C TYR A 43 10.92 12.26 4.74
N PHE A 44 10.27 13.36 5.17
CA PHE A 44 9.68 14.33 4.25
C PHE A 44 10.06 15.75 4.59
N THR A 45 10.24 16.58 3.54
CA THR A 45 10.51 18.01 3.69
C THR A 45 9.28 18.75 4.23
N LYS A 46 9.49 19.94 4.80
CA LYS A 46 8.36 20.78 5.24
C LYS A 46 7.44 21.21 4.11
N GLU A 47 7.94 21.25 2.88
CA GLU A 47 7.15 21.61 1.69
C GLU A 47 6.20 20.48 1.28
N LEU A 48 6.60 19.22 1.48
CA LEU A 48 5.74 18.06 1.28
C LEU A 48 4.80 17.83 2.47
N LEU A 49 5.01 18.53 3.59
CA LEU A 49 4.16 18.37 4.77
C LEU A 49 2.72 18.75 4.45
N GLU A 50 1.90 17.74 4.19
CA GLU A 50 0.47 17.92 4.14
C GLU A 50 -0.02 18.30 5.55
N LYS A 51 -0.63 19.47 5.67
CA LYS A 51 -1.11 19.99 6.97
C LYS A 51 -2.39 19.30 7.41
N ASP A 52 -3.14 18.81 6.43
CA ASP A 52 -4.42 18.17 6.67
C ASP A 52 -4.24 16.66 6.68
N LEU A 53 -4.54 16.01 7.76
CA LEU A 53 -4.64 14.56 7.81
C LEU A 53 -5.87 14.09 7.03
N ALA A 54 -5.83 12.85 6.51
CA ALA A 54 -7.00 12.27 5.87
C ALA A 54 -8.18 12.19 6.84
N ASP A 55 -9.37 12.49 6.35
CA ASP A 55 -10.56 12.07 7.08
C ASP A 55 -10.63 10.55 7.11
N ILE A 56 -11.05 9.98 8.23
CA ILE A 56 -11.23 8.55 8.35
C ILE A 56 -12.70 8.24 8.48
N SER A 57 -13.21 7.43 7.54
CA SER A 57 -14.61 7.08 7.45
C SER A 57 -14.81 5.57 7.27
N ASN A 58 -15.98 5.09 7.70
CA ASN A 58 -16.38 3.73 7.38
C ASN A 58 -16.87 3.63 5.93
N VAL A 59 -16.63 2.49 5.31
CA VAL A 59 -17.22 2.16 4.00
C VAL A 59 -18.74 2.11 4.13
N ALA A 60 -19.46 2.84 3.28
CA ALA A 60 -20.91 2.99 3.39
C ALA A 60 -21.67 1.67 3.15
N SER A 61 -21.17 0.80 2.28
CA SER A 61 -21.85 -0.44 1.90
C SER A 61 -21.38 -1.64 2.71
N ASN A 62 -22.30 -2.32 3.38
CA ASN A 62 -22.04 -3.63 4.03
C ASN A 62 -21.72 -4.74 3.01
N LYS A 63 -21.94 -4.51 1.72
CA LYS A 63 -21.62 -5.45 0.63
C LYS A 63 -20.22 -5.22 0.06
N SER A 64 -19.53 -4.15 0.45
CA SER A 64 -18.15 -3.92 0.02
C SER A 64 -17.24 -5.05 0.51
N ARG A 65 -16.38 -5.51 -0.37
CA ARG A 65 -15.37 -6.56 -0.11
C ARG A 65 -13.97 -6.00 0.09
N MET A 66 -13.81 -4.69 -0.10
CA MET A 66 -12.54 -4.00 0.11
C MET A 66 -12.29 -3.83 1.60
N TYR A 67 -11.07 -4.08 2.03
CA TYR A 67 -10.64 -3.84 3.42
C TYR A 67 -10.51 -2.35 3.70
N ALA A 68 -9.87 -1.64 2.79
CA ALA A 68 -9.61 -0.22 2.87
C ALA A 68 -9.37 0.35 1.48
N PHE A 69 -9.51 1.67 1.33
CA PHE A 69 -9.12 2.44 0.16
C PHE A 69 -9.09 3.92 0.47
N TYR A 70 -8.37 4.68 -0.35
CA TYR A 70 -8.29 6.13 -0.24
C TYR A 70 -8.97 6.83 -1.42
N ILE A 71 -9.66 7.93 -1.15
CA ILE A 71 -10.19 8.85 -2.16
C ILE A 71 -9.71 10.25 -1.85
N GLY A 72 -9.00 10.86 -2.82
CA GLY A 72 -8.50 12.22 -2.73
C GLY A 72 -9.07 13.14 -3.81
N THR A 73 -9.39 14.37 -3.41
CA THR A 73 -9.72 15.49 -4.30
C THR A 73 -8.73 16.63 -4.04
N LYS A 74 -8.76 17.72 -4.83
CA LYS A 74 -7.93 18.91 -4.55
C LYS A 74 -8.18 19.53 -3.16
N LYS A 75 -9.37 19.35 -2.61
CA LYS A 75 -9.77 19.98 -1.35
C LYS A 75 -9.61 19.06 -0.15
N ARG A 76 -9.86 17.77 -0.32
CA ARG A 76 -10.03 16.83 0.78
C ARG A 76 -9.63 15.40 0.39
N GLY A 77 -9.12 14.66 1.34
CA GLY A 77 -8.83 13.25 1.19
C GLY A 77 -9.45 12.42 2.31
N THR A 78 -10.00 11.26 1.95
CA THR A 78 -10.65 10.36 2.91
C THR A 78 -10.07 8.95 2.79
N PHE A 79 -9.56 8.44 3.88
CA PHE A 79 -9.21 7.05 4.08
C PHE A 79 -10.45 6.29 4.55
N TYR A 80 -10.98 5.43 3.69
CA TYR A 80 -12.11 4.57 3.99
C TYR A 80 -11.60 3.24 4.52
N VAL A 81 -12.04 2.89 5.72
CA VAL A 81 -11.78 1.57 6.32
C VAL A 81 -13.11 0.83 6.46
N ASN A 82 -13.11 -0.46 6.09
CA ASN A 82 -14.34 -1.26 6.13
C ASN A 82 -14.61 -1.79 7.54
N ALA A 83 -15.06 -0.92 8.44
CA ALA A 83 -15.41 -1.32 9.79
C ALA A 83 -16.63 -2.27 9.86
N ASN A 84 -17.35 -2.50 8.75
CA ASN A 84 -18.47 -3.45 8.73
C ASN A 84 -18.00 -4.90 8.90
N ILE A 85 -16.74 -5.19 8.55
CA ILE A 85 -16.12 -6.51 8.70
C ILE A 85 -15.14 -6.55 9.90
N TYR A 86 -15.42 -5.80 10.97
CA TYR A 86 -14.53 -5.64 12.13
C TYR A 86 -14.05 -6.95 12.76
N LYS A 87 -14.84 -8.03 12.64
CA LYS A 87 -14.49 -9.37 13.13
C LYS A 87 -13.43 -10.06 12.26
N ASP A 88 -13.33 -9.65 11.00
CA ASP A 88 -12.38 -10.20 10.03
C ASP A 88 -11.12 -9.31 9.90
N LEU A 89 -11.17 -8.07 10.45
CA LEU A 89 -10.03 -7.16 10.49
C LEU A 89 -9.15 -7.47 11.70
N ASN A 90 -7.86 -7.61 11.47
CA ASN A 90 -6.90 -7.79 12.54
C ASN A 90 -6.33 -6.43 13.00
N LYS A 91 -6.25 -6.22 14.30
CA LYS A 91 -5.67 -4.99 14.87
C LYS A 91 -4.23 -4.75 14.41
N HIS A 92 -3.46 -5.83 14.23
CA HIS A 92 -2.05 -5.75 13.88
C HIS A 92 -1.79 -5.41 12.40
N GLU A 93 -2.80 -5.45 11.53
CA GLU A 93 -2.66 -5.03 10.14
C GLU A 93 -2.97 -3.54 9.94
N MET A 94 -3.65 -2.88 10.89
CA MET A 94 -4.12 -1.51 10.76
C MET A 94 -2.98 -0.50 10.60
N LEU A 95 -1.82 -0.73 11.19
CA LEU A 95 -0.65 0.12 11.03
C LEU A 95 -0.16 0.09 9.57
N THR A 96 -0.01 -1.09 8.99
CA THR A 96 0.38 -1.26 7.57
C THR A 96 -0.64 -0.61 6.63
N LEU A 97 -1.95 -0.82 6.86
CA LEU A 97 -3.00 -0.15 6.11
C LEU A 97 -2.95 1.38 6.24
N SER A 98 -2.69 1.89 7.45
CA SER A 98 -2.60 3.34 7.69
C SER A 98 -1.39 3.97 7.00
N LEU A 99 -0.25 3.27 6.94
CA LEU A 99 0.92 3.69 6.18
C LEU A 99 0.64 3.74 4.67
N HIS A 100 -0.14 2.81 4.16
CA HIS A 100 -0.52 2.71 2.76
C HIS A 100 -1.54 3.77 2.34
N GLU A 101 -2.65 3.88 3.06
CA GLU A 101 -3.80 4.69 2.65
C GLU A 101 -3.74 6.15 3.14
N SER A 102 -3.11 6.37 4.29
CA SER A 102 -3.04 7.67 4.93
C SER A 102 -1.71 8.39 4.63
N VAL A 103 -1.06 8.96 5.64
CA VAL A 103 0.28 9.53 5.55
C VAL A 103 1.30 8.50 6.00
N PRO A 104 2.40 8.32 5.26
CA PRO A 104 2.83 9.04 4.06
C PRO A 104 2.34 8.44 2.72
N GLY A 105 1.44 7.48 2.74
CA GLY A 105 0.95 6.76 1.57
C GLY A 105 0.09 7.59 0.63
N HIS A 106 -1.07 7.04 0.23
CA HIS A 106 -1.92 7.65 -0.79
C HIS A 106 -2.41 9.05 -0.44
N HIS A 107 -2.66 9.36 0.83
CA HIS A 107 -3.09 10.71 1.21
C HIS A 107 -2.01 11.75 0.85
N LEU A 108 -0.79 11.58 1.31
CA LEU A 108 0.30 12.50 0.95
C LEU A 108 0.48 12.57 -0.56
N GLN A 109 0.57 11.40 -1.21
CA GLN A 109 0.83 11.30 -2.64
C GLN A 109 -0.20 12.06 -3.46
N LEU A 110 -1.48 11.71 -3.31
CA LEU A 110 -2.54 12.27 -4.15
C LEU A 110 -2.83 13.74 -3.82
N MET A 111 -2.76 14.14 -2.54
CA MET A 111 -2.95 15.54 -2.17
C MET A 111 -1.83 16.42 -2.73
N THR A 112 -0.59 15.98 -2.66
CA THR A 112 0.56 16.71 -3.22
C THR A 112 0.42 16.87 -4.73
N HIS A 113 0.08 15.80 -5.46
CA HIS A 113 -0.09 15.87 -6.91
C HIS A 113 -1.28 16.73 -7.32
N ASN A 114 -2.43 16.54 -6.69
CA ASN A 114 -3.66 17.28 -7.00
C ASN A 114 -3.55 18.79 -6.73
N ARG A 115 -2.71 19.19 -5.78
CA ARG A 115 -2.47 20.59 -5.39
C ARG A 115 -1.23 21.20 -6.03
N SER A 116 -0.44 20.43 -6.76
CA SER A 116 0.79 20.90 -7.37
C SER A 116 0.51 22.02 -8.36
N LYS A 117 1.26 23.12 -8.21
CA LYS A 117 1.31 24.21 -9.20
C LYS A 117 2.42 24.00 -10.24
N LYS A 118 3.33 23.06 -10.00
CA LYS A 118 4.47 22.77 -10.88
C LYS A 118 4.15 21.70 -11.92
N LEU A 119 3.31 20.71 -11.56
CA LEU A 119 2.95 19.63 -12.46
C LEU A 119 1.87 20.07 -13.47
N PRO A 120 2.02 19.75 -14.76
CA PRO A 120 0.96 19.96 -15.74
C PRO A 120 -0.32 19.22 -15.38
N LEU A 121 -1.49 19.76 -15.76
CA LEU A 121 -2.78 19.17 -15.42
C LEU A 121 -2.94 17.72 -15.88
N TYR A 122 -2.41 17.37 -17.05
CA TYR A 122 -2.48 15.99 -17.53
C TYR A 122 -1.65 15.03 -16.66
N VAL A 123 -0.53 15.48 -16.08
CA VAL A 123 0.27 14.70 -15.13
C VAL A 123 -0.49 14.54 -13.81
N GLN A 124 -1.07 15.64 -13.29
CA GLN A 124 -1.89 15.59 -12.06
C GLN A 124 -3.06 14.60 -12.18
N SER A 125 -3.64 14.47 -13.38
CA SER A 125 -4.75 13.57 -13.69
C SER A 125 -4.31 12.17 -14.13
N SER A 126 -3.01 11.91 -14.20
CA SER A 126 -2.49 10.60 -14.60
C SER A 126 -2.72 9.55 -13.51
N HIS A 127 -3.27 8.42 -13.92
CA HIS A 127 -3.54 7.29 -13.04
C HIS A 127 -2.62 6.11 -13.39
N ASN A 128 -1.31 6.30 -13.20
CA ASN A 128 -0.38 5.19 -13.35
C ASN A 128 -0.40 4.31 -12.10
N THR A 129 -1.06 3.17 -12.20
CA THR A 129 -1.28 2.25 -11.06
C THR A 129 0.05 1.79 -10.45
N GLY A 130 1.08 1.53 -11.27
CA GLY A 130 2.41 1.11 -10.76
C GLY A 130 3.08 2.18 -9.91
N TYR A 131 2.95 3.47 -10.29
CA TYR A 131 3.45 4.58 -9.49
C TYR A 131 2.63 4.76 -8.21
N ILE A 132 1.29 4.70 -8.31
CA ILE A 132 0.39 4.95 -7.17
C ILE A 132 0.51 3.84 -6.14
N GLU A 133 0.27 2.60 -6.53
CA GLU A 133 0.28 1.45 -5.64
C GLU A 133 1.70 1.08 -5.16
N GLY A 134 2.68 1.28 -6.06
CA GLY A 134 4.09 1.12 -5.70
C GLY A 134 4.52 2.04 -4.57
N TRP A 135 4.05 3.29 -4.57
CA TRP A 135 4.28 4.23 -3.49
C TRP A 135 3.60 3.79 -2.19
N GLY A 136 2.32 3.36 -2.25
CA GLY A 136 1.61 2.84 -1.09
C GLY A 136 2.37 1.68 -0.42
N LEU A 137 2.82 0.70 -1.22
CA LEU A 137 3.63 -0.42 -0.72
C LEU A 137 5.00 0.02 -0.18
N TYR A 138 5.65 0.96 -0.87
CA TYR A 138 6.90 1.53 -0.39
C TYR A 138 6.74 2.13 1.01
N CYS A 139 5.64 2.82 1.27
CA CYS A 139 5.35 3.39 2.58
C CYS A 139 5.10 2.34 3.68
N GLU A 140 4.63 1.15 3.34
CA GLU A 140 4.50 0.03 4.28
C GLU A 140 5.87 -0.40 4.89
N ASN A 141 7.00 0.02 4.29
CA ASN A 141 8.35 -0.27 4.79
C ASN A 141 8.85 0.70 5.87
N PHE A 142 8.08 1.71 6.26
CA PHE A 142 8.41 2.55 7.43
C PHE A 142 8.01 1.79 8.71
N THR A 143 8.94 1.02 9.25
CA THR A 143 8.65 0.00 10.29
C THR A 143 8.92 0.44 11.72
N GLU A 144 9.29 1.70 11.96
CA GLU A 144 9.71 2.19 13.29
C GLU A 144 8.62 2.12 14.37
N LEU A 145 7.36 2.02 13.96
CA LEU A 145 6.23 1.90 14.88
C LEU A 145 5.74 0.47 15.06
N HIS A 146 6.30 -0.49 14.30
CA HIS A 146 5.84 -1.86 14.32
C HIS A 146 6.33 -2.61 15.56
N SER A 147 5.40 -3.21 16.29
CA SER A 147 5.68 -4.30 17.20
C SER A 147 5.98 -5.60 16.43
N ASP A 148 6.48 -6.64 17.10
CA ASP A 148 6.73 -7.94 16.48
C ASP A 148 5.48 -8.50 15.78
N LYS A 149 4.29 -8.32 16.36
CA LYS A 149 3.03 -8.79 15.78
C LYS A 149 2.65 -8.00 14.52
N GLU A 150 2.83 -6.70 14.54
CA GLU A 150 2.59 -5.83 13.38
C GLU A 150 3.59 -6.12 12.27
N MET A 151 4.86 -6.41 12.59
CA MET A 151 5.86 -6.87 11.61
C MET A 151 5.43 -8.17 10.93
N VAL A 152 4.87 -9.12 11.67
CA VAL A 152 4.31 -10.34 11.09
C VAL A 152 3.25 -10.02 10.05
N TRP A 153 2.30 -9.15 10.38
CA TRP A 153 1.21 -8.79 9.47
C TRP A 153 1.68 -7.95 8.28
N LYS A 154 2.69 -7.13 8.47
CA LYS A 154 3.40 -6.47 7.35
C LYS A 154 3.95 -7.51 6.37
N TYR A 155 4.61 -8.57 6.84
CA TYR A 155 5.10 -9.64 5.97
C TYR A 155 3.98 -10.49 5.35
N VAL A 156 2.86 -10.67 6.04
CA VAL A 156 1.66 -11.30 5.45
C VAL A 156 1.16 -10.49 4.25
N TYR A 157 1.07 -9.18 4.39
CA TYR A 157 0.70 -8.29 3.29
C TYR A 157 1.72 -8.36 2.15
N GLU A 158 2.99 -8.37 2.45
CA GLU A 158 4.07 -8.48 1.45
C GLU A 158 3.99 -9.80 0.68
N LEU A 159 3.75 -10.91 1.38
CA LEU A 159 3.53 -12.22 0.76
C LEU A 159 2.32 -12.20 -0.18
N GLN A 160 1.21 -11.57 0.20
CA GLN A 160 0.04 -11.44 -0.67
C GLN A 160 0.38 -10.71 -1.97
N ARG A 161 1.21 -9.64 -1.91
CA ARG A 161 1.64 -8.90 -3.11
C ARG A 161 2.60 -9.74 -3.95
N ALA A 162 3.47 -10.53 -3.34
CA ALA A 162 4.32 -11.47 -4.07
C ALA A 162 3.50 -12.56 -4.79
N ILE A 163 2.46 -13.10 -4.14
CA ILE A 163 1.52 -14.02 -4.76
C ILE A 163 0.87 -13.40 -6.00
N ARG A 164 0.49 -12.12 -5.96
CA ARG A 164 -0.12 -11.40 -7.10
C ARG A 164 0.80 -11.39 -8.32
N LEU A 165 2.12 -11.23 -8.14
CA LEU A 165 3.08 -11.31 -9.25
C LEU A 165 3.00 -12.65 -9.98
N VAL A 166 2.95 -13.74 -9.22
CA VAL A 166 2.92 -15.09 -9.78
C VAL A 166 1.60 -15.39 -10.46
N VAL A 167 0.48 -15.07 -9.81
CA VAL A 167 -0.83 -15.48 -10.33
C VAL A 167 -1.31 -14.63 -11.49
N ASP A 168 -1.07 -13.32 -11.48
CA ASP A 168 -1.43 -12.46 -12.61
C ASP A 168 -0.64 -12.86 -13.87
N THR A 169 0.68 -13.03 -13.73
CA THR A 169 1.53 -13.52 -14.80
C THR A 169 1.13 -14.95 -15.23
N GLY A 170 0.81 -15.80 -14.26
CA GLY A 170 0.33 -17.16 -14.52
C GLY A 170 -0.93 -17.19 -15.39
N ILE A 171 -1.91 -16.36 -15.05
CA ILE A 171 -3.18 -16.26 -15.79
C ILE A 171 -2.95 -15.71 -17.20
N HIS A 172 -2.26 -14.58 -17.33
CA HIS A 172 -2.25 -13.79 -18.57
C HIS A 172 -1.09 -14.12 -19.51
N ALA A 173 0.02 -14.69 -19.01
CA ALA A 173 1.17 -15.03 -19.84
C ALA A 173 1.42 -16.55 -19.98
N PHE A 174 0.86 -17.35 -19.06
CA PHE A 174 1.11 -18.79 -19.03
C PHE A 174 -0.17 -19.62 -19.00
N ASP A 175 -1.32 -19.06 -19.36
CA ASP A 175 -2.61 -19.72 -19.51
C ASP A 175 -3.00 -20.59 -18.29
N TRP A 176 -2.74 -20.08 -17.08
CA TRP A 176 -3.17 -20.80 -15.89
C TRP A 176 -4.69 -20.87 -15.81
N SER A 177 -5.21 -22.08 -15.63
CA SER A 177 -6.63 -22.25 -15.33
C SER A 177 -7.01 -21.61 -13.99
N TYR A 178 -8.30 -21.35 -13.83
CA TYR A 178 -8.88 -20.90 -12.57
C TYR A 178 -8.48 -21.82 -11.40
N ASP A 179 -8.61 -23.14 -11.60
CA ASP A 179 -8.32 -24.13 -10.55
C ASP A 179 -6.85 -24.15 -10.15
N LYS A 180 -5.94 -24.04 -11.13
CA LYS A 180 -4.49 -23.93 -10.87
C LYS A 180 -4.17 -22.67 -10.07
N THR A 181 -4.77 -21.55 -10.44
CA THR A 181 -4.62 -20.27 -9.76
C THR A 181 -5.14 -20.34 -8.32
N PHE A 182 -6.33 -20.91 -8.13
CA PHE A 182 -6.94 -21.10 -6.82
C PHE A 182 -6.10 -22.02 -5.92
N ALA A 183 -5.62 -23.14 -6.43
CA ALA A 183 -4.77 -24.06 -5.70
C ALA A 183 -3.46 -23.39 -5.24
N TYR A 184 -2.83 -22.59 -6.13
CA TYR A 184 -1.62 -21.84 -5.78
C TYR A 184 -1.89 -20.82 -4.70
N MET A 185 -2.92 -19.97 -4.84
CA MET A 185 -3.26 -18.96 -3.84
C MET A 185 -3.62 -19.58 -2.50
N SER A 186 -4.41 -20.65 -2.48
CA SER A 186 -4.85 -21.34 -1.26
C SER A 186 -3.69 -21.96 -0.46
N LYS A 187 -2.56 -22.25 -1.11
CA LYS A 187 -1.36 -22.78 -0.45
C LYS A 187 -0.67 -21.74 0.44
N TYR A 188 -0.68 -20.48 0.02
CA TYR A 188 0.11 -19.42 0.66
C TYR A 188 -0.72 -18.32 1.31
N ASN A 189 -2.03 -18.30 1.07
CA ASN A 189 -2.93 -17.27 1.58
C ASN A 189 -3.97 -17.89 2.51
N ASN A 190 -4.19 -17.27 3.68
CA ASN A 190 -5.14 -17.75 4.68
C ASN A 190 -6.52 -17.07 4.58
N SER A 191 -6.77 -16.29 3.54
CA SER A 191 -8.07 -15.69 3.30
C SER A 191 -9.14 -16.77 3.07
N SER A 192 -10.40 -16.45 3.35
CA SER A 192 -11.50 -17.36 3.08
C SER A 192 -11.57 -17.70 1.59
N GLU A 193 -12.07 -18.90 1.27
CA GLU A 193 -12.25 -19.35 -0.12
C GLU A 193 -13.01 -18.32 -0.96
N LYS A 194 -14.04 -17.70 -0.38
CA LYS A 194 -14.83 -16.66 -1.04
C LYS A 194 -13.99 -15.44 -1.41
N LEU A 195 -13.09 -15.00 -0.54
CA LEU A 195 -12.19 -13.88 -0.82
C LEU A 195 -11.19 -14.24 -1.90
N LEU A 196 -10.59 -15.42 -1.85
CA LEU A 196 -9.65 -15.88 -2.89
C LEU A 196 -10.32 -15.95 -4.26
N LYS A 197 -11.53 -16.50 -4.35
CA LYS A 197 -12.32 -16.55 -5.60
C LYS A 197 -12.59 -15.16 -6.16
N ASN A 198 -12.93 -14.19 -5.32
CA ASN A 198 -13.15 -12.82 -5.76
C ASN A 198 -11.86 -12.16 -6.27
N GLU A 199 -10.73 -12.39 -5.60
CA GLU A 199 -9.44 -11.86 -6.05
C GLU A 199 -9.03 -12.44 -7.40
N ILE A 200 -9.22 -13.75 -7.62
CA ILE A 200 -8.93 -14.39 -8.92
C ILE A 200 -9.77 -13.76 -10.03
N ILE A 201 -11.08 -13.58 -9.79
CA ILE A 201 -11.97 -12.92 -10.78
C ILE A 201 -11.47 -11.50 -11.06
N ARG A 202 -11.07 -10.75 -10.04
CA ARG A 202 -10.50 -9.40 -10.20
C ARG A 202 -9.24 -9.42 -11.07
N TYR A 203 -8.32 -10.37 -10.83
CA TYR A 203 -7.09 -10.49 -11.64
C TYR A 203 -7.40 -10.84 -13.10
N ILE A 204 -8.35 -11.73 -13.35
CA ILE A 204 -8.80 -12.08 -14.71
C ILE A 204 -9.39 -10.84 -15.41
N CYS A 205 -10.23 -10.07 -14.72
CA CYS A 205 -10.93 -8.93 -15.31
C CYS A 205 -10.06 -7.69 -15.54
N ILE A 206 -8.96 -7.54 -14.77
CA ILE A 206 -8.10 -6.36 -14.82
C ILE A 206 -6.63 -6.81 -14.94
N PRO A 207 -6.19 -7.22 -16.14
CA PRO A 207 -4.84 -7.71 -16.39
C PRO A 207 -3.78 -6.70 -15.95
N SER A 208 -2.70 -7.18 -15.32
CA SER A 208 -1.53 -6.42 -14.87
C SER A 208 -1.77 -5.47 -13.68
N GLN A 209 -3.02 -5.23 -13.27
CA GLN A 209 -3.28 -4.37 -12.12
C GLN A 209 -2.68 -4.96 -10.83
N ALA A 210 -2.77 -6.28 -10.66
CA ALA A 210 -2.22 -6.96 -9.50
C ALA A 210 -0.67 -6.90 -9.45
N LEU A 211 0.00 -6.85 -10.60
CA LEU A 211 1.46 -6.67 -10.70
C LEU A 211 1.92 -5.30 -10.23
N SER A 212 1.12 -4.27 -10.47
CA SER A 212 1.45 -2.86 -10.27
C SER A 212 1.97 -2.58 -8.86
N TYR A 213 1.43 -3.23 -7.86
CA TYR A 213 1.81 -3.09 -6.46
C TYR A 213 3.30 -3.40 -6.24
N LYS A 214 3.67 -4.66 -6.42
CA LYS A 214 5.04 -5.12 -6.08
C LYS A 214 6.07 -4.65 -7.09
N VAL A 215 5.75 -4.59 -8.37
CA VAL A 215 6.65 -4.05 -9.40
C VAL A 215 6.92 -2.57 -9.13
N GLY A 216 5.89 -1.80 -8.79
CA GLY A 216 6.05 -0.39 -8.43
C GLY A 216 6.94 -0.19 -7.20
N GLU A 217 6.68 -0.93 -6.12
CA GLU A 217 7.51 -0.90 -4.91
C GLU A 217 8.98 -1.24 -5.21
N LEU A 218 9.24 -2.34 -5.92
CA LEU A 218 10.60 -2.77 -6.24
C LEU A 218 11.32 -1.73 -7.09
N THR A 219 10.62 -1.05 -8.01
CA THR A 219 11.18 0.04 -8.80
C THR A 219 11.55 1.22 -7.90
N ILE A 220 10.67 1.63 -7.00
CA ILE A 220 10.95 2.74 -6.07
C ILE A 220 12.11 2.40 -5.13
N LEU A 221 12.16 1.18 -4.60
CA LEU A 221 13.27 0.71 -3.75
C LEU A 221 14.60 0.72 -4.52
N PHE A 222 14.61 0.23 -5.76
CA PHE A 222 15.79 0.27 -6.62
C PHE A 222 16.29 1.69 -6.84
N LEU A 223 15.38 2.63 -7.15
CA LEU A 223 15.73 4.04 -7.35
C LEU A 223 16.22 4.70 -6.06
N ARG A 224 15.60 4.38 -4.91
CA ARG A 224 16.05 4.83 -3.60
C ARG A 224 17.49 4.40 -3.32
N ASP A 225 17.78 3.13 -3.53
CA ASP A 225 19.10 2.58 -3.22
C ASP A 225 20.18 3.19 -4.12
N ARG A 226 19.86 3.48 -5.38
CA ARG A 226 20.74 4.22 -6.29
C ARG A 226 20.93 5.67 -5.85
N TYR A 227 19.85 6.35 -5.48
CA TYR A 227 19.89 7.72 -4.99
C TYR A 227 20.78 7.85 -3.76
N LEU A 228 20.56 7.01 -2.76
CA LEU A 228 21.31 7.04 -1.50
C LEU A 228 22.78 6.63 -1.64
N LYS A 229 23.15 5.85 -2.67
CA LYS A 229 24.58 5.63 -2.99
C LYS A 229 25.27 6.92 -3.43
N LYS A 230 24.56 7.82 -4.10
CA LYS A 230 25.10 9.10 -4.57
C LYS A 230 24.95 10.21 -3.53
N PHE A 231 23.89 10.19 -2.78
CA PHE A 231 23.55 11.18 -1.75
C PHE A 231 23.23 10.45 -0.43
N PRO A 232 24.27 10.01 0.32
CA PRO A 232 24.09 9.33 1.60
C PRO A 232 23.26 10.20 2.55
N ASP A 233 22.36 9.58 3.31
CA ASP A 233 21.50 10.19 4.32
C ASP A 233 20.45 11.19 3.80
N ASP A 234 20.34 11.41 2.48
CA ASP A 234 19.36 12.34 1.89
C ASP A 234 18.07 11.62 1.43
N ILE A 235 17.43 10.89 2.34
CA ILE A 235 16.15 10.24 2.06
C ILE A 235 15.05 11.24 1.74
N THR A 236 15.09 12.43 2.33
CA THR A 236 14.12 13.49 2.09
C THR A 236 14.20 14.04 0.67
N GLY A 237 15.41 14.23 0.15
CA GLY A 237 15.64 14.62 -1.24
C GLY A 237 15.18 13.55 -2.23
N PHE A 238 15.38 12.26 -1.92
CA PHE A 238 14.82 11.17 -2.73
C PHE A 238 13.29 11.27 -2.84
N HIS A 239 12.59 11.42 -1.72
CA HIS A 239 11.14 11.53 -1.72
C HIS A 239 10.67 12.79 -2.45
N GLN A 240 11.35 13.92 -2.25
CA GLN A 240 11.04 15.16 -2.96
C GLN A 240 11.15 14.95 -4.48
N LEU A 241 12.21 14.28 -4.94
CA LEU A 241 12.41 14.02 -6.36
C LEU A 241 11.30 13.14 -6.97
N ILE A 242 10.84 12.10 -6.26
CA ILE A 242 9.69 11.27 -6.68
C ILE A 242 8.45 12.15 -6.90
N PHE A 243 8.16 13.06 -5.97
CA PHE A 243 6.99 13.95 -6.04
C PHE A 243 7.15 15.05 -7.10
N ASP A 244 8.36 15.56 -7.32
CA ASP A 244 8.63 16.56 -8.35
C ASP A 244 8.49 16.00 -9.77
N ILE A 245 8.82 14.71 -9.97
CA ILE A 245 8.56 14.02 -11.25
C ILE A 245 7.06 13.81 -11.42
N GLY A 246 6.37 13.42 -10.37
CA GLY A 246 4.93 13.19 -10.36
C GLY A 246 4.51 11.85 -10.98
N PRO A 247 3.17 11.59 -11.04
CA PRO A 247 2.64 10.32 -11.51
C PRO A 247 2.97 10.09 -12.99
N CYS A 248 3.70 9.02 -13.25
CA CYS A 248 4.13 8.61 -14.57
C CYS A 248 4.30 7.09 -14.66
N SER A 249 4.61 6.56 -15.84
CA SER A 249 4.98 5.16 -15.99
C SER A 249 6.28 4.86 -15.22
N LEU A 250 6.45 3.65 -14.74
CA LEU A 250 7.66 3.24 -14.03
C LEU A 250 8.92 3.38 -14.90
N ASP A 251 8.79 3.08 -16.19
CA ASP A 251 9.88 3.27 -17.16
C ASP A 251 10.29 4.75 -17.27
N LEU A 252 9.32 5.66 -17.35
CA LEU A 252 9.61 7.09 -17.37
C LEU A 252 10.24 7.55 -16.05
N LEU A 253 9.75 7.06 -14.93
CA LEU A 253 10.32 7.35 -13.62
C LEU A 253 11.80 6.97 -13.58
N VAL A 254 12.15 5.76 -14.01
CA VAL A 254 13.56 5.31 -14.11
C VAL A 254 14.38 6.20 -15.04
N LYS A 255 13.84 6.55 -16.22
CA LYS A 255 14.53 7.44 -17.19
C LYS A 255 14.80 8.82 -16.60
N GLU A 256 13.89 9.39 -15.82
CA GLU A 256 14.09 10.70 -15.19
C GLU A 256 15.22 10.67 -14.13
N PHE A 257 15.37 9.56 -13.39
CA PHE A 257 16.51 9.36 -12.49
C PHE A 257 17.83 9.23 -13.26
N ILE A 258 17.85 8.43 -14.33
CA ILE A 258 19.03 8.27 -15.19
C ILE A 258 19.48 9.60 -15.81
N LYS A 259 18.55 10.43 -16.29
CA LYS A 259 18.87 11.78 -16.82
C LYS A 259 19.57 12.69 -15.79
N LYS A 260 19.33 12.45 -14.51
CA LYS A 260 19.98 13.16 -13.38
C LYS A 260 21.27 12.49 -12.92
N ASN A 261 21.75 11.50 -13.68
CA ASN A 261 22.92 10.67 -13.33
C ASN A 261 22.76 9.94 -11.97
N ILE A 262 21.56 9.52 -11.66
CA ILE A 262 21.24 8.75 -10.44
C ILE A 262 20.98 7.30 -10.79
#